data_fab266a8431e032b2e5ed20e75dfc22a
#
_entry.id   fab266a8431e032b2e5ed20e75dfc22a
#
_cell.length_a   1.000
_cell.length_b   1.000
_cell.length_c   1.000
_cell.angle_alpha   90.00
_cell.angle_beta   90.00
_cell.angle_gamma   90.00
#
_symmetry.space_group_name_H-M   'P 1'
#
loop_
_entity.id
_entity.type
_entity.pdbx_description
1 polymer ?
#
loop_
_entity_poly.entity_id
_entity_poly.type
_entity_poly.pdbx_seq_one_letter_code
_entity_poly.pdbx_strand_id
1 'polypeptide(L)'
;AAVQPNIDQAIKWRRDQVQNIVDRNEALTAPHWGSDLIVWSEASLTFTPQRGEAYLASLDQRARAAGSALIVGIPRVGDEGEYYNSAMVLGAGNGAVYLKRHLVPFGEYVPLEAWLRGTIRFFDLPMSRNRPGPGEQAPLAFRAGELSLSICYEIAYGELVRNAAPDPALLVTISND
;
A
#
# COMPACT_ATOMS: atom_id res chain seq x y z
N ALA A 1 0.58 16.23 0.74
CA ALA A 1 1.58 16.03 -0.32
C ALA A 1 1.45 14.64 -0.92
N ALA A 2 1.70 14.48 -2.21
CA ALA A 2 1.84 13.18 -2.88
C ALA A 2 3.31 12.98 -3.27
N VAL A 3 3.85 11.82 -2.97
CA VAL A 3 5.24 11.45 -3.23
C VAL A 3 5.27 10.35 -4.29
N GLN A 4 5.84 10.67 -5.44
CA GLN A 4 5.98 9.77 -6.59
C GLN A 4 7.46 9.49 -6.85
N PRO A 5 8.00 8.34 -6.41
CA PRO A 5 9.42 8.04 -6.55
C PRO A 5 9.81 7.63 -7.97
N ASN A 6 8.86 7.24 -8.80
CA ASN A 6 9.09 6.81 -10.19
C ASN A 6 10.17 5.71 -10.27
N ILE A 7 9.92 4.59 -9.60
CA ILE A 7 10.79 3.41 -9.59
C ILE A 7 10.38 2.47 -10.73
N ASP A 8 11.33 2.12 -11.58
CA ASP A 8 11.10 1.18 -12.69
C ASP A 8 10.66 -0.19 -12.14
N GLN A 9 9.56 -0.73 -12.68
CA GLN A 9 8.99 -2.03 -12.30
C GLN A 9 9.98 -3.19 -12.45
N ALA A 10 10.88 -3.13 -13.43
CA ALA A 10 11.88 -4.18 -13.68
C ALA A 10 12.89 -4.32 -12.52
N ILE A 11 13.10 -3.26 -11.74
CA ILE A 11 14.06 -3.27 -10.63
C ILE A 11 13.39 -3.21 -9.25
N LYS A 12 12.13 -2.82 -9.18
CA LYS A 12 11.42 -2.51 -7.92
C LYS A 12 11.49 -3.65 -6.90
N TRP A 13 11.37 -4.89 -7.35
CA TRP A 13 11.31 -6.06 -6.46
C TRP A 13 12.67 -6.72 -6.22
N ARG A 14 13.74 -6.13 -6.71
CA ARG A 14 15.10 -6.63 -6.48
C ARG A 14 15.55 -6.29 -5.05
N ARG A 15 16.13 -7.28 -4.37
CA ARG A 15 16.58 -7.13 -2.97
C ARG A 15 17.67 -6.07 -2.80
N ASP A 16 18.53 -5.90 -3.78
CA ASP A 16 19.60 -4.90 -3.80
C ASP A 16 19.07 -3.46 -4.00
N GLN A 17 17.81 -3.28 -4.39
CA GLN A 17 17.20 -1.97 -4.59
C GLN A 17 16.39 -1.46 -3.38
N VAL A 18 16.15 -2.30 -2.38
CA VAL A 18 15.31 -1.94 -1.23
C VAL A 18 15.76 -0.63 -0.57
N GLN A 19 17.07 -0.50 -0.29
CA GLN A 19 17.60 0.71 0.34
C GLN A 19 17.46 1.94 -0.56
N ASN A 20 17.77 1.82 -1.85
CA ASN A 20 17.61 2.91 -2.82
C ASN A 20 16.16 3.39 -2.91
N ILE A 21 15.20 2.47 -2.83
CA ILE A 21 13.77 2.79 -2.86
C ILE A 21 13.37 3.56 -1.59
N VAL A 22 13.82 3.11 -0.43
CA VAL A 22 13.61 3.77 0.86
C VAL A 22 14.20 5.18 0.82
N ASP A 23 15.47 5.32 0.47
CA ASP A 23 16.18 6.60 0.44
C ASP A 23 15.49 7.60 -0.51
N ARG A 24 15.02 7.14 -1.65
CA ARG A 24 14.32 7.97 -2.62
C ARG A 24 12.96 8.45 -2.09
N ASN A 25 12.17 7.59 -1.47
CA ASN A 25 10.91 7.98 -0.83
C ASN A 25 11.16 9.00 0.28
N GLU A 26 12.17 8.77 1.12
CA GLU A 26 12.53 9.69 2.20
C GLU A 26 13.01 11.05 1.69
N ALA A 27 13.89 11.06 0.69
CA ALA A 27 14.39 12.30 0.10
C ALA A 27 13.26 13.16 -0.49
N LEU A 28 12.31 12.52 -1.17
CA LEU A 28 11.13 13.19 -1.71
C LEU A 28 10.15 13.64 -0.61
N THR A 29 10.10 12.95 0.51
CA THR A 29 9.25 13.29 1.66
C THR A 29 9.81 14.44 2.48
N ALA A 30 11.13 14.57 2.56
CA ALA A 30 11.82 15.51 3.44
C ALA A 30 11.27 16.95 3.42
N PRO A 31 10.99 17.59 2.25
CA PRO A 31 10.47 18.96 2.20
C PRO A 31 8.98 19.06 2.58
N HIS A 32 8.30 17.94 2.80
CA HIS A 32 6.85 17.88 3.04
C HIS A 32 6.46 17.54 4.49
N TRP A 33 7.45 17.30 5.36
CA TRP A 33 7.16 17.14 6.78
C TRP A 33 6.44 18.38 7.33
N GLY A 34 5.38 18.15 8.09
CA GLY A 34 4.47 19.21 8.56
C GLY A 34 3.19 19.34 7.71
N SER A 35 3.10 18.66 6.56
CA SER A 35 1.82 18.54 5.85
C SER A 35 0.86 17.65 6.64
N ASP A 36 -0.44 17.95 6.64
CA ASP A 36 -1.45 17.15 7.32
C ASP A 36 -1.47 15.69 6.86
N LEU A 37 -1.26 15.48 5.56
CA LEU A 37 -1.20 14.17 4.93
C LEU A 37 -0.10 14.11 3.87
N ILE A 38 0.71 13.06 3.96
CA ILE A 38 1.70 12.67 2.97
C ILE A 38 1.29 11.29 2.43
N VAL A 39 1.30 11.12 1.13
CA VAL A 39 0.86 9.87 0.48
C VAL A 39 2.01 9.34 -0.37
N TRP A 40 2.43 8.12 -0.09
CA TRP A 40 3.36 7.36 -0.93
C TRP A 40 2.57 6.47 -1.89
N SER A 41 3.22 6.07 -2.98
CA SER A 41 2.62 5.22 -4.00
C SER A 41 2.33 3.78 -3.50
N GLU A 42 1.57 3.04 -4.29
CA GLU A 42 1.36 1.60 -4.10
C GLU A 42 2.70 0.86 -4.05
N ALA A 43 2.82 -0.09 -3.11
CA ALA A 43 4.04 -0.85 -2.87
C ALA A 43 5.30 0.04 -2.84
N SER A 44 5.20 1.22 -2.21
CA SER A 44 6.32 2.14 -2.01
C SER A 44 7.43 1.54 -1.14
N LEU A 45 7.09 0.58 -0.29
CA LEU A 45 8.02 -0.30 0.41
C LEU A 45 7.86 -1.72 -0.12
N THR A 46 8.98 -2.38 -0.42
CA THR A 46 9.02 -3.72 -1.05
C THR A 46 9.38 -4.83 -0.07
N PHE A 47 9.21 -4.58 1.22
CA PHE A 47 9.37 -5.53 2.31
C PHE A 47 8.11 -5.56 3.19
N THR A 48 7.93 -6.62 3.94
CA THR A 48 6.78 -6.73 4.87
C THR A 48 7.02 -5.98 6.17
N PRO A 49 5.97 -5.57 6.90
CA PRO A 49 6.11 -4.88 8.18
C PRO A 49 7.03 -5.61 9.17
N GLN A 50 6.96 -6.94 9.22
CA GLN A 50 7.81 -7.75 10.12
C GLN A 50 9.31 -7.62 9.80
N ARG A 51 9.66 -7.47 8.51
CA ARG A 51 11.07 -7.27 8.08
C ARG A 51 11.55 -5.84 8.27
N GLY A 52 10.65 -4.88 8.25
CA GLY A 52 10.96 -3.47 8.36
C GLY A 52 10.50 -2.83 9.66
N GLU A 53 10.26 -3.59 10.73
CA GLU A 53 9.65 -3.10 11.97
C GLU A 53 10.39 -1.89 12.55
N ALA A 54 11.70 -1.97 12.72
CA ALA A 54 12.50 -0.88 13.25
C ALA A 54 12.46 0.37 12.36
N TYR A 55 12.48 0.19 11.04
CA TYR A 55 12.36 1.28 10.09
C TYR A 55 10.97 1.93 10.16
N LEU A 56 9.90 1.15 10.15
CA LEU A 56 8.53 1.65 10.25
C LEU A 56 8.29 2.38 11.57
N ALA A 57 8.82 1.88 12.68
CA ALA A 57 8.74 2.55 13.98
C ALA A 57 9.44 3.92 13.95
N SER A 58 10.64 4.00 13.35
CA SER A 58 11.35 5.26 13.16
C SER A 58 10.60 6.23 12.26
N LEU A 59 10.02 5.73 11.17
CA LEU A 59 9.24 6.54 10.23
C LEU A 59 7.96 7.07 10.88
N ASP A 60 7.26 6.22 11.66
CA ASP A 60 6.08 6.61 12.44
C ASP A 60 6.41 7.71 13.46
N GLN A 61 7.51 7.55 14.20
CA GLN A 61 7.95 8.55 15.16
C GLN A 61 8.27 9.90 14.51
N ARG A 62 8.95 9.89 13.36
CA ARG A 62 9.25 11.12 12.59
C ARG A 62 7.98 11.79 12.09
N ALA A 63 7.05 11.01 11.56
CA ALA A 63 5.78 11.51 11.09
C ALA A 63 4.96 12.14 12.23
N ARG A 64 4.92 11.48 13.41
CA ARG A 64 4.28 12.04 14.63
C ARG A 64 4.94 13.33 15.07
N ALA A 65 6.25 13.39 15.12
CA ALA A 65 7.00 14.58 15.52
C ALA A 65 6.75 15.77 14.59
N ALA A 66 6.54 15.50 13.31
CA ALA A 66 6.19 16.49 12.29
C ALA A 66 4.68 16.86 12.28
N GLY A 67 3.83 16.16 13.05
CA GLY A 67 2.38 16.34 13.01
C GLY A 67 1.74 15.86 11.70
N SER A 68 2.42 15.02 10.94
CA SER A 68 1.97 14.49 9.65
C SER A 68 1.37 13.10 9.79
N ALA A 69 0.28 12.82 9.07
CA ALA A 69 -0.11 11.46 8.74
C ALA A 69 0.60 11.04 7.45
N LEU A 70 1.10 9.81 7.40
CA LEU A 70 1.80 9.26 6.24
C LEU A 70 1.15 7.95 5.81
N ILE A 71 0.63 7.91 4.59
CA ILE A 71 0.15 6.67 3.95
C ILE A 71 1.32 6.02 3.21
N VAL A 72 1.59 4.76 3.52
CA VAL A 72 2.61 3.96 2.84
C VAL A 72 2.00 2.71 2.22
N GLY A 73 2.24 2.48 0.93
CA GLY A 73 1.93 1.21 0.27
C GLY A 73 2.99 0.17 0.64
N ILE A 74 2.57 -0.97 1.20
CA ILE A 74 3.47 -2.01 1.71
C ILE A 74 2.84 -3.39 1.56
N PRO A 75 3.55 -4.41 1.06
CA PRO A 75 3.04 -5.78 1.05
C PRO A 75 2.93 -6.31 2.48
N ARG A 76 1.89 -7.09 2.74
CA ARG A 76 1.65 -7.71 4.04
C ARG A 76 1.51 -9.22 3.91
N VAL A 77 1.94 -9.93 4.94
CA VAL A 77 1.70 -11.37 5.08
C VAL A 77 0.72 -11.57 6.23
N GLY A 78 -0.34 -12.32 5.98
CA GLY A 78 -1.31 -12.73 6.98
C GLY A 78 -0.79 -13.89 7.85
N ASP A 79 -1.61 -14.29 8.82
CA ASP A 79 -1.25 -15.29 9.84
C ASP A 79 -1.08 -16.70 9.25
N GLU A 80 -1.78 -17.00 8.16
CA GLU A 80 -1.68 -18.29 7.44
C GLU A 80 -0.66 -18.23 6.26
N GLY A 81 0.09 -17.12 6.15
CA GLY A 81 1.11 -16.93 5.12
C GLY A 81 0.59 -16.38 3.80
N GLU A 82 -0.64 -15.88 3.75
CA GLU A 82 -1.23 -15.23 2.58
C GLU A 82 -0.60 -13.85 2.34
N TYR A 83 -0.49 -13.49 1.08
CA TYR A 83 0.02 -12.19 0.69
C TYR A 83 -1.12 -11.22 0.40
N TYR A 84 -0.96 -9.99 0.86
CA TYR A 84 -1.88 -8.88 0.62
C TYR A 84 -1.13 -7.67 0.06
N ASN A 85 -1.72 -7.05 -0.95
CA ASN A 85 -1.39 -5.68 -1.30
C ASN A 85 -2.08 -4.76 -0.31
N SER A 86 -1.35 -3.87 0.32
CA SER A 86 -1.89 -3.08 1.43
C SER A 86 -1.32 -1.67 1.49
N ALA A 87 -2.01 -0.83 2.25
CA ALA A 87 -1.50 0.45 2.69
C ALA A 87 -1.76 0.63 4.18
N MET A 88 -0.87 1.34 4.86
CA MET A 88 -1.00 1.65 6.28
C MET A 88 -0.81 3.14 6.55
N VAL A 89 -1.42 3.63 7.61
CA VAL A 89 -1.26 5.00 8.07
C VAL A 89 -0.28 5.03 9.23
N LEU A 90 0.74 5.86 9.11
CA LEU A 90 1.74 6.15 10.14
C LEU A 90 1.59 7.58 10.65
N GLY A 91 2.23 7.89 11.77
CA GLY A 91 2.33 9.24 12.30
C GLY A 91 1.05 9.73 12.97
N ALA A 92 0.58 10.92 12.58
CA ALA A 92 -0.61 11.56 13.13
C ALA A 92 -1.94 11.01 12.60
N GLY A 93 -1.93 9.81 12.04
CA GLY A 93 -3.12 9.06 11.65
C GLY A 93 -3.57 8.06 12.72
N ASN A 94 -4.58 7.25 12.38
CA ASN A 94 -5.17 6.27 13.29
C ASN A 94 -4.42 4.91 13.36
N GLY A 95 -3.34 4.74 12.58
CA GLY A 95 -2.59 3.49 12.50
C GLY A 95 -3.31 2.36 11.76
N ALA A 96 -4.45 2.65 11.13
CA ALA A 96 -5.22 1.64 10.41
C ALA A 96 -4.47 1.12 9.19
N VAL A 97 -4.82 -0.11 8.80
CA VAL A 97 -4.29 -0.79 7.62
C VAL A 97 -5.45 -1.10 6.69
N TYR A 98 -5.26 -0.80 5.42
CA TYR A 98 -6.16 -1.17 4.34
C TYR A 98 -5.56 -2.30 3.53
N LEU A 99 -6.31 -3.36 3.34
CA LEU A 99 -5.96 -4.50 2.48
C LEU A 99 -6.76 -4.38 1.18
N LYS A 100 -6.09 -4.42 0.04
CA LYS A 100 -6.73 -4.34 -1.27
C LYS A 100 -7.80 -5.40 -1.42
N ARG A 101 -9.02 -5.00 -1.77
CA ARG A 101 -10.20 -5.89 -1.87
C ARG A 101 -10.43 -6.44 -3.28
N HIS A 102 -10.17 -5.61 -4.30
CA HIS A 102 -10.34 -6.00 -5.70
C HIS A 102 -8.99 -6.17 -6.37
N LEU A 103 -8.64 -7.43 -6.60
CA LEU A 103 -7.38 -7.80 -7.23
C LEU A 103 -7.50 -7.77 -8.76
N VAL A 104 -6.40 -7.46 -9.43
CA VAL A 104 -6.31 -7.49 -10.90
C VAL A 104 -6.15 -8.95 -11.35
N PRO A 105 -7.11 -9.49 -12.14
CA PRO A 105 -6.98 -10.83 -12.71
C PRO A 105 -5.69 -10.96 -13.53
N PHE A 106 -5.02 -12.09 -13.41
CA PHE A 106 -3.73 -12.42 -14.06
C PHE A 106 -2.52 -11.57 -13.66
N GLY A 107 -2.73 -10.44 -12.94
CA GLY A 107 -1.65 -9.63 -12.38
C GLY A 107 -1.38 -9.97 -10.92
N GLU A 108 -2.41 -10.00 -10.09
CA GLU A 108 -2.31 -10.20 -8.65
C GLU A 108 -2.83 -11.56 -8.19
N TYR A 109 -3.69 -12.19 -8.98
CA TYR A 109 -4.12 -13.57 -8.76
C TYR A 109 -4.39 -14.27 -10.10
N VAL A 110 -4.32 -15.60 -10.09
CA VAL A 110 -4.63 -16.42 -11.28
C VAL A 110 -6.04 -17.00 -11.12
N PRO A 111 -7.02 -16.57 -11.91
CA PRO A 111 -8.33 -17.21 -11.94
C PRO A 111 -8.17 -18.71 -12.28
N LEU A 112 -8.90 -19.60 -11.60
CA LEU A 112 -8.84 -21.05 -11.81
C LEU A 112 -7.44 -21.64 -11.60
N GLU A 113 -6.66 -21.09 -10.65
CA GLU A 113 -5.27 -21.51 -10.39
C GLU A 113 -5.11 -23.03 -10.29
N ALA A 114 -6.06 -23.70 -9.64
CA ALA A 114 -6.03 -25.16 -9.47
C ALA A 114 -6.04 -25.95 -10.82
N TRP A 115 -6.60 -25.35 -11.88
CA TRP A 115 -6.68 -25.96 -13.21
C TRP A 115 -5.53 -25.55 -14.11
N LEU A 116 -4.95 -24.37 -13.90
CA LEU A 116 -3.92 -23.77 -14.75
C LEU A 116 -2.50 -24.02 -14.21
N ARG A 117 -2.35 -24.48 -12.98
CA ARG A 117 -1.05 -24.86 -12.41
C ARG A 117 -0.39 -25.95 -13.24
N GLY A 118 0.81 -25.68 -13.68
CA GLY A 118 1.62 -26.62 -14.46
C GLY A 118 1.47 -26.51 -15.97
N THR A 119 0.53 -25.70 -16.48
CA THR A 119 0.33 -25.55 -17.92
C THR A 119 1.05 -24.32 -18.48
N ILE A 120 1.27 -23.28 -17.67
CA ILE A 120 1.89 -22.04 -18.13
C ILE A 120 2.89 -21.53 -17.06
N ARG A 121 4.19 -21.61 -17.37
CA ARG A 121 5.30 -21.13 -16.53
C ARG A 121 5.22 -19.63 -16.16
N PHE A 122 4.41 -18.83 -16.85
CA PHE A 122 4.21 -17.41 -16.62
C PHE A 122 3.48 -17.12 -15.30
N PHE A 123 2.74 -18.08 -14.74
CA PHE A 123 1.94 -17.93 -13.53
C PHE A 123 2.68 -18.25 -12.23
N ASP A 124 3.96 -18.59 -12.28
CA ASP A 124 4.78 -18.89 -11.10
C ASP A 124 5.42 -17.63 -10.46
N LEU A 125 4.94 -16.43 -10.81
CA LEU A 125 5.42 -15.18 -10.20
C LEU A 125 4.94 -15.05 -8.76
N PRO A 126 5.80 -14.63 -7.80
CA PRO A 126 5.42 -14.47 -6.38
C PRO A 126 4.24 -13.54 -6.16
N MET A 127 4.00 -12.60 -7.08
CA MET A 127 2.93 -11.61 -7.02
C MET A 127 1.55 -12.16 -7.42
N SER A 128 1.47 -13.34 -8.03
CA SER A 128 0.21 -13.97 -8.45
C SER A 128 -0.53 -14.70 -7.31
N ARG A 129 -0.12 -14.52 -6.06
CA ARG A 129 -0.68 -15.17 -4.88
C ARG A 129 -1.33 -14.21 -3.89
N ASN A 130 -1.65 -13.00 -4.31
CA ASN A 130 -2.35 -12.08 -3.45
C ASN A 130 -3.75 -12.58 -3.12
N ARG A 131 -4.18 -12.34 -1.88
CA ARG A 131 -5.54 -12.57 -1.41
C ARG A 131 -6.27 -11.23 -1.33
N PRO A 132 -7.57 -11.22 -1.63
CA PRO A 132 -8.38 -10.03 -1.39
C PRO A 132 -8.52 -9.80 0.12
N GLY A 133 -8.48 -8.55 0.53
CA GLY A 133 -8.80 -8.13 1.89
C GLY A 133 -10.28 -8.34 2.21
N PRO A 134 -10.67 -8.30 3.50
CA PRO A 134 -12.06 -8.42 3.92
C PRO A 134 -12.91 -7.28 3.36
N GLY A 135 -14.21 -7.55 3.16
CA GLY A 135 -15.16 -6.58 2.62
C GLY A 135 -15.33 -5.34 3.52
N GLU A 136 -15.33 -5.55 4.84
CA GLU A 136 -15.39 -4.48 5.83
C GLU A 136 -14.02 -4.28 6.46
N GLN A 137 -13.55 -3.04 6.48
CA GLN A 137 -12.27 -2.66 7.08
C GLN A 137 -12.43 -1.33 7.80
N ALA A 138 -11.65 -1.13 8.86
CA ALA A 138 -11.63 0.13 9.56
C ALA A 138 -11.21 1.27 8.62
N PRO A 139 -11.88 2.42 8.65
CA PRO A 139 -11.52 3.54 7.81
C PRO A 139 -10.13 4.05 8.17
N LEU A 140 -9.38 4.47 7.17
CA LEU A 140 -8.15 5.21 7.38
C LEU A 140 -8.51 6.64 7.80
N ALA A 141 -7.77 7.19 8.76
CA ALA A 141 -8.04 8.53 9.23
C ALA A 141 -6.76 9.34 9.47
N PHE A 142 -6.89 10.63 9.31
CA PHE A 142 -5.87 11.63 9.60
C PHE A 142 -6.52 12.85 10.28
N ARG A 143 -5.77 13.92 10.56
CA ARG A 143 -6.26 15.06 11.34
C ARG A 143 -7.53 15.70 10.79
N ALA A 144 -7.72 15.73 9.47
CA ALA A 144 -8.89 16.38 8.86
C ALA A 144 -10.13 15.48 8.76
N GLY A 145 -10.04 14.20 9.14
CA GLY A 145 -11.16 13.25 9.10
C GLY A 145 -10.79 11.90 8.52
N GLU A 146 -11.80 11.15 8.15
CA GLU A 146 -11.63 9.86 7.48
C GLU A 146 -11.32 10.03 5.99
N LEU A 147 -10.61 9.06 5.43
CA LEU A 147 -10.35 9.00 4.00
C LEU A 147 -10.81 7.67 3.41
N SER A 148 -11.30 7.74 2.19
CA SER A 148 -11.54 6.57 1.34
C SER A 148 -10.28 6.29 0.54
N LEU A 149 -9.68 5.11 0.74
CA LEU A 149 -8.52 4.67 -0.01
C LEU A 149 -8.90 3.61 -1.02
N SER A 150 -8.35 3.72 -2.21
CA SER A 150 -8.32 2.67 -3.23
C SER A 150 -6.90 2.41 -3.70
N ILE A 151 -6.60 1.16 -4.04
CA ILE A 151 -5.29 0.77 -4.54
C ILE A 151 -5.42 0.38 -6.01
N CYS A 152 -4.77 1.14 -6.91
CA CYS A 152 -4.69 0.88 -8.34
C CYS A 152 -6.08 0.72 -8.98
N TYR A 153 -6.37 -0.44 -9.55
CA TYR A 153 -7.59 -0.75 -10.28
C TYR A 153 -8.90 -0.60 -9.46
N GLU A 154 -8.83 -0.57 -8.14
CA GLU A 154 -10.01 -0.41 -7.28
C GLU A 154 -10.79 0.88 -7.53
N ILE A 155 -10.12 1.93 -8.01
CA ILE A 155 -10.80 3.20 -8.36
C ILE A 155 -11.87 3.02 -9.45
N ALA A 156 -11.77 1.98 -10.27
CA ALA A 156 -12.76 1.66 -11.30
C ALA A 156 -14.10 1.13 -10.71
N TYR A 157 -14.08 0.68 -9.45
CA TYR A 157 -15.28 0.17 -8.77
C TYR A 157 -15.93 1.27 -7.92
N GLY A 158 -16.78 2.08 -8.54
CA GLY A 158 -17.42 3.23 -7.90
C GLY A 158 -18.18 2.91 -6.60
N GLU A 159 -18.80 1.72 -6.50
CA GLU A 159 -19.44 1.28 -5.25
C GLU A 159 -18.45 1.01 -4.14
N LEU A 160 -17.30 0.41 -4.45
CA LEU A 160 -16.23 0.18 -3.51
C LEU A 160 -15.72 1.50 -2.92
N VAL A 161 -15.44 2.47 -3.80
CA VAL A 161 -14.94 3.79 -3.41
C VAL A 161 -15.95 4.53 -2.54
N ARG A 162 -17.22 4.52 -2.93
CA ARG A 162 -18.31 5.18 -2.20
C ARG A 162 -18.55 4.58 -0.82
N ASN A 163 -18.42 3.26 -0.68
CA ASN A 163 -18.71 2.54 0.56
C ASN A 163 -17.49 2.41 1.48
N ALA A 164 -16.31 2.87 1.06
CA ALA A 164 -15.09 2.78 1.87
C ALA A 164 -15.11 3.68 3.12
N ALA A 165 -15.81 4.82 3.04
CA ALA A 165 -16.13 5.69 4.17
C ALA A 165 -17.43 6.42 3.86
N PRO A 166 -18.37 6.55 4.82
CA PRO A 166 -19.69 7.16 4.56
C PRO A 166 -19.64 8.64 4.16
N ASP A 167 -18.70 9.39 4.72
CA ASP A 167 -18.49 10.82 4.44
C ASP A 167 -16.99 11.14 4.52
N PRO A 168 -16.21 10.71 3.51
CA PRO A 168 -14.77 10.87 3.55
C PRO A 168 -14.38 12.34 3.32
N ALA A 169 -13.48 12.84 4.16
CA ALA A 169 -12.86 14.15 3.96
C ALA A 169 -11.98 14.17 2.69
N LEU A 170 -11.51 13.01 2.24
CA LEU A 170 -10.64 12.90 1.07
C LEU A 170 -10.78 11.53 0.40
N LEU A 171 -10.75 11.53 -0.92
CA LEU A 171 -10.58 10.32 -1.74
C LEU A 171 -9.12 10.21 -2.16
N VAL A 172 -8.49 9.09 -1.89
CA VAL A 172 -7.09 8.82 -2.23
C VAL A 172 -7.01 7.55 -3.06
N THR A 173 -6.29 7.63 -4.17
CA THR A 173 -5.91 6.45 -4.95
C THR A 173 -4.40 6.39 -5.01
N ILE A 174 -3.84 5.25 -4.65
CA ILE A 174 -2.42 4.97 -4.82
C ILE A 174 -2.24 3.93 -5.92
N SER A 175 -1.33 4.19 -6.82
CA SER A 175 -0.97 3.29 -7.93
C SER A 175 0.54 3.22 -8.09
N ASN A 176 0.99 2.22 -8.82
CA ASN A 176 2.38 2.05 -9.18
C ASN A 176 2.43 1.67 -10.67
N ASP A 177 2.35 2.70 -11.50
CA ASP A 177 2.41 2.63 -12.97
C ASP A 177 3.84 2.77 -13.45
#